data_83588c6d9f498e95b48620596883d34e
#
_entry.id   83588c6d9f498e95b48620596883d34e
#
_cell.length_a   1.000
_cell.length_b   1.000
_cell.length_c   1.000
_cell.angle_alpha   90.00
_cell.angle_beta   90.00
_cell.angle_gamma   90.00
#
_symmetry.space_group_name_H-M   'P 1'
#
loop_
_entity.id
_entity.type
_entity.pdbx_description
1 polymer ?
#
loop_
_entity_poly.entity_id
_entity_poly.type
_entity_poly.pdbx_seq_one_letter_code
_entity_poly.pdbx_strand_id
1 'polypeptide(L)'
;MGLDDDEAIALWTDGGEVVGFGWAEAPDWFELQVDPARPEVAAEVVDWFEEVSDAETQSALVMEGDVAEQALAAAGFEPHADEPFFTHHELDLADLPPVPDVPGYTFRHIEPHEARARAAVHAASWSDVGPSKVDERAYEQLMGAWPYRHDLDWVALDADDTMVASALVWLDPAHGAGLVEPVGCVPEHRGRGLAGAVTLAALHRLAEVGASVAQVSPRGDDDYPGPQRLYRALGFRPRARTVTWRRSLD
;
A
#
# COMPACT_ATOMS: atom_id res chain seq x y z
N MET A 1 -0.45 14.42 -7.64
CA MET A 1 -0.19 14.82 -6.25
C MET A 1 1.18 15.47 -6.29
N GLY A 2 1.32 16.76 -6.02
CA GLY A 2 2.63 17.36 -5.82
C GLY A 2 3.13 16.93 -4.46
N LEU A 3 4.44 16.78 -4.30
CA LEU A 3 5.06 16.60 -2.99
C LEU A 3 4.66 17.81 -2.12
N ASP A 4 4.36 17.59 -0.85
CA ASP A 4 4.28 18.66 0.13
C ASP A 4 5.67 19.32 0.24
N ASP A 5 5.77 20.58 0.65
CA ASP A 5 7.05 21.31 0.68
C ASP A 5 8.12 20.65 1.59
N ASP A 6 7.69 19.71 2.45
CA ASP A 6 8.54 18.98 3.39
C ASP A 6 8.90 17.55 2.90
N GLU A 7 8.44 17.14 1.69
CA GLU A 7 8.74 15.82 1.12
C GLU A 7 9.95 15.89 0.18
N ALA A 8 10.88 14.96 0.31
CA ALA A 8 12.02 14.81 -0.61
C ALA A 8 12.13 13.37 -1.10
N ILE A 9 12.43 13.19 -2.40
CA ILE A 9 12.67 11.89 -3.01
C ILE A 9 14.03 11.91 -3.72
N ALA A 10 14.81 10.85 -3.54
CA ALA A 10 16.07 10.62 -4.26
C ALA A 10 16.10 9.22 -4.89
N LEU A 11 16.78 9.10 -6.02
CA LEU A 11 17.00 7.84 -6.73
C LEU A 11 18.49 7.60 -6.93
N TRP A 12 18.93 6.39 -6.64
CA TRP A 12 20.29 5.91 -6.94
C TRP A 12 20.25 5.05 -8.20
N THR A 13 21.15 5.31 -9.13
CA THR A 13 21.17 4.61 -10.42
C THR A 13 22.54 4.07 -10.74
N ASP A 14 22.59 2.85 -11.30
CA ASP A 14 23.80 2.24 -11.86
C ASP A 14 23.52 1.75 -13.29
N GLY A 15 24.33 2.19 -14.24
CA GLY A 15 24.13 1.84 -15.66
C GLY A 15 22.79 2.26 -16.26
N GLY A 16 22.03 3.16 -15.61
CA GLY A 16 20.70 3.60 -16.03
C GLY A 16 19.55 2.84 -15.35
N GLU A 17 19.85 1.82 -14.54
CA GLU A 17 18.88 1.11 -13.71
C GLU A 17 18.79 1.75 -12.33
N VAL A 18 17.59 1.83 -11.75
CA VAL A 18 17.41 2.28 -10.37
C VAL A 18 17.80 1.15 -9.43
N VAL A 19 18.79 1.41 -8.56
CA VAL A 19 19.31 0.45 -7.58
C VAL A 19 18.95 0.81 -6.13
N GLY A 20 18.32 1.95 -5.93
CA GLY A 20 17.81 2.38 -4.63
C GLY A 20 16.96 3.63 -4.74
N PHE A 21 16.07 3.81 -3.78
CA PHE A 21 15.36 5.07 -3.57
C PHE A 21 15.26 5.40 -2.09
N GLY A 22 15.15 6.69 -1.80
CA GLY A 22 14.78 7.22 -0.50
C GLY A 22 13.63 8.21 -0.65
N TRP A 23 12.67 8.16 0.26
CA TRP A 23 11.56 9.11 0.37
C TRP A 23 11.47 9.61 1.80
N ALA A 24 11.82 10.88 2.00
CA ALA A 24 11.57 11.58 3.26
C ALA A 24 10.15 12.13 3.18
N GLU A 25 9.20 11.44 3.82
CA GLU A 25 7.77 11.78 3.85
C GLU A 25 7.48 12.92 4.85
N ALA A 26 8.28 12.98 5.89
CA ALA A 26 8.26 14.01 6.92
C ALA A 26 9.67 14.23 7.43
N PRO A 27 9.97 15.32 8.17
CA PRO A 27 11.33 15.57 8.62
C PRO A 27 11.89 14.46 9.53
N ASP A 28 11.04 13.68 10.18
CA ASP A 28 11.40 12.63 11.14
C ASP A 28 11.18 11.19 10.61
N TRP A 29 10.67 11.04 9.37
CA TRP A 29 10.32 9.74 8.82
C TRP A 29 10.80 9.58 7.38
N PHE A 30 11.44 8.44 7.08
CA PHE A 30 11.77 8.09 5.71
C PHE A 30 11.53 6.61 5.40
N GLU A 31 11.25 6.37 4.14
CA GLU A 31 11.20 5.04 3.53
C GLU A 31 12.36 4.88 2.57
N LEU A 32 12.91 3.69 2.52
CA LEU A 32 13.99 3.35 1.60
C LEU A 32 13.79 1.95 1.05
N GLN A 33 14.28 1.76 -0.16
CA GLN A 33 14.43 0.44 -0.74
C GLN A 33 15.71 0.39 -1.56
N VAL A 34 16.45 -0.70 -1.43
CA VAL A 34 17.75 -0.88 -2.09
C VAL A 34 17.77 -2.25 -2.74
N ASP A 35 18.35 -2.34 -3.95
CA ASP A 35 18.61 -3.62 -4.61
C ASP A 35 19.46 -4.51 -3.68
N PRO A 36 18.96 -5.70 -3.28
CA PRO A 36 19.71 -6.61 -2.42
C PRO A 36 21.10 -7.00 -2.96
N ALA A 37 21.33 -6.87 -4.27
CA ALA A 37 22.63 -7.09 -4.89
C ALA A 37 23.59 -5.90 -4.73
N ARG A 38 23.11 -4.76 -4.24
CA ARG A 38 23.86 -3.50 -4.08
C ARG A 38 23.71 -2.93 -2.66
N PRO A 39 23.99 -3.72 -1.60
CA PRO A 39 23.76 -3.32 -0.21
C PRO A 39 24.52 -2.05 0.20
N GLU A 40 25.62 -1.71 -0.48
CA GLU A 40 26.38 -0.48 -0.24
C GLU A 40 25.57 0.80 -0.45
N VAL A 41 24.57 0.75 -1.34
CA VAL A 41 23.68 1.90 -1.63
C VAL A 41 22.86 2.29 -0.42
N ALA A 42 22.56 1.35 0.48
CA ALA A 42 21.79 1.65 1.69
C ALA A 42 22.45 2.72 2.57
N ALA A 43 23.79 2.70 2.67
CA ALA A 43 24.51 3.73 3.42
C ALA A 43 24.37 5.12 2.77
N GLU A 44 24.43 5.18 1.43
CA GLU A 44 24.25 6.44 0.70
C GLU A 44 22.83 7.01 0.87
N VAL A 45 21.80 6.13 0.94
CA VAL A 45 20.42 6.57 1.19
C VAL A 45 20.26 7.11 2.61
N VAL A 46 20.87 6.46 3.61
CA VAL A 46 20.84 6.92 5.00
C VAL A 46 21.59 8.25 5.14
N ASP A 47 22.77 8.39 4.52
CA ASP A 47 23.54 9.65 4.52
C ASP A 47 22.73 10.79 3.86
N TRP A 48 22.06 10.52 2.75
CA TRP A 48 21.17 11.48 2.11
C TRP A 48 20.03 11.94 3.04
N PHE A 49 19.41 11.02 3.78
CA PHE A 49 18.36 11.40 4.71
C PHE A 49 18.88 12.33 5.81
N GLU A 50 20.12 12.13 6.28
CA GLU A 50 20.76 13.03 7.23
C GLU A 50 20.95 14.46 6.67
N GLU A 51 21.14 14.59 5.35
CA GLU A 51 21.28 15.89 4.70
C GLU A 51 19.94 16.65 4.55
N VAL A 52 18.83 15.91 4.42
CA VAL A 52 17.49 16.51 4.18
C VAL A 52 16.62 16.60 5.42
N SER A 53 17.03 15.96 6.53
CA SER A 53 16.32 15.95 7.81
C SER A 53 17.11 16.64 8.91
N ASP A 54 16.43 17.56 9.61
CA ASP A 54 16.96 18.22 10.81
C ASP A 54 16.22 17.79 12.11
N ALA A 55 15.43 16.72 12.03
CA ALA A 55 14.66 16.22 13.16
C ALA A 55 15.56 15.61 14.24
N GLU A 56 15.29 15.96 15.51
CA GLU A 56 15.99 15.38 16.68
C GLU A 56 15.76 13.87 16.82
N THR A 57 14.60 13.38 16.38
CA THR A 57 14.27 11.94 16.33
C THR A 57 13.98 11.57 14.88
N GLN A 58 14.61 10.52 14.41
CA GLN A 58 14.48 10.06 13.02
C GLN A 58 14.06 8.59 12.99
N SER A 59 13.15 8.24 12.10
CA SER A 59 12.59 6.89 11.98
C SER A 59 12.59 6.41 10.53
N ALA A 60 12.88 5.11 10.35
CA ALA A 60 12.79 4.40 9.08
C ALA A 60 11.94 3.15 9.23
N LEU A 61 11.18 2.79 8.19
CA LEU A 61 10.46 1.53 8.11
C LEU A 61 11.11 0.65 7.05
N VAL A 62 11.59 -0.53 7.46
CA VAL A 62 12.20 -1.51 6.56
C VAL A 62 11.64 -2.91 6.81
N MET A 63 11.80 -3.79 5.85
CA MET A 63 11.50 -5.21 6.03
C MET A 63 12.49 -5.84 7.00
N GLU A 64 12.01 -6.72 7.89
CA GLU A 64 12.87 -7.53 8.75
C GLU A 64 13.84 -8.37 7.91
N GLY A 65 15.13 -8.22 8.14
CA GLY A 65 16.20 -8.86 7.36
C GLY A 65 16.59 -8.12 6.08
N ASP A 66 16.12 -6.88 5.89
CA ASP A 66 16.51 -6.05 4.74
C ASP A 66 18.02 -5.70 4.77
N VAL A 67 18.60 -5.53 3.59
CA VAL A 67 20.02 -5.13 3.45
C VAL A 67 20.31 -3.77 4.08
N ALA A 68 19.31 -2.91 4.21
CA ALA A 68 19.40 -1.59 4.83
C ALA A 68 19.62 -1.65 6.35
N GLU A 69 19.27 -2.75 7.05
CA GLU A 69 19.40 -2.86 8.51
C GLU A 69 20.84 -2.60 8.98
N GLN A 70 21.84 -3.07 8.21
CA GLN A 70 23.24 -2.87 8.56
C GLN A 70 23.65 -1.39 8.45
N ALA A 71 23.16 -0.69 7.43
CA ALA A 71 23.44 0.73 7.25
C ALA A 71 22.75 1.57 8.33
N LEU A 72 21.49 1.26 8.64
CA LEU A 72 20.74 1.90 9.73
C LEU A 72 21.44 1.72 11.08
N ALA A 73 21.85 0.48 11.41
CA ALA A 73 22.58 0.22 12.65
C ALA A 73 23.92 0.98 12.72
N ALA A 74 24.65 1.06 11.61
CA ALA A 74 25.92 1.81 11.53
C ALA A 74 25.72 3.32 11.71
N ALA A 75 24.55 3.86 11.30
CA ALA A 75 24.15 5.26 11.49
C ALA A 75 23.51 5.53 12.87
N GLY A 76 23.48 4.53 13.77
CA GLY A 76 22.98 4.69 15.13
C GLY A 76 21.47 4.52 15.30
N PHE A 77 20.77 3.98 14.30
CA PHE A 77 19.37 3.58 14.46
C PHE A 77 19.29 2.25 15.22
N GLU A 78 18.25 2.10 16.03
CA GLU A 78 17.93 0.88 16.76
C GLU A 78 16.56 0.34 16.35
N PRO A 79 16.35 -1.00 16.25
CA PRO A 79 15.08 -1.58 15.87
C PRO A 79 14.06 -1.54 17.03
N HIS A 80 12.83 -1.12 16.74
CA HIS A 80 11.71 -1.05 17.67
C HIS A 80 10.64 -2.10 17.32
N ALA A 81 10.90 -3.36 17.68
CA ALA A 81 10.05 -4.50 17.33
C ALA A 81 8.65 -4.48 17.99
N ASP A 82 8.46 -3.72 19.06
CA ASP A 82 7.21 -3.60 19.81
C ASP A 82 6.28 -2.49 19.27
N GLU A 83 6.72 -1.74 18.26
CA GLU A 83 5.90 -0.72 17.60
C GLU A 83 4.96 -1.34 16.56
N PRO A 84 3.92 -0.60 16.12
CA PRO A 84 3.07 -1.04 15.03
C PRO A 84 3.89 -1.35 13.77
N PHE A 85 3.57 -2.46 13.13
CA PHE A 85 4.26 -2.96 11.95
C PHE A 85 3.28 -3.40 10.88
N PHE A 86 3.74 -3.54 9.66
CA PHE A 86 2.98 -4.15 8.56
C PHE A 86 3.44 -5.59 8.35
N THR A 87 2.51 -6.45 7.96
CA THR A 87 2.84 -7.82 7.56
C THR A 87 2.58 -7.97 6.07
N HIS A 88 3.64 -8.21 5.30
CA HIS A 88 3.51 -8.49 3.88
C HIS A 88 2.92 -9.88 3.68
N HIS A 89 1.81 -9.94 2.97
CA HIS A 89 1.12 -11.17 2.62
C HIS A 89 1.12 -11.37 1.12
N GLU A 90 1.18 -12.62 0.70
CA GLU A 90 1.10 -13.02 -0.71
C GLU A 90 -0.03 -14.00 -0.95
N LEU A 91 -0.59 -13.95 -2.16
CA LEU A 91 -1.58 -14.88 -2.68
C LEU A 91 -1.20 -15.27 -4.12
N ASP A 92 -1.11 -16.58 -4.37
CA ASP A 92 -1.05 -17.13 -5.71
C ASP A 92 -2.43 -16.99 -6.38
N LEU A 93 -2.46 -16.45 -7.60
CA LEU A 93 -3.69 -16.15 -8.31
C LEU A 93 -4.20 -17.32 -9.17
N ALA A 94 -3.50 -18.47 -9.21
CA ALA A 94 -3.87 -19.60 -10.05
C ALA A 94 -5.24 -20.21 -9.67
N ASP A 95 -5.56 -20.26 -8.37
CA ASP A 95 -6.73 -20.95 -7.83
C ASP A 95 -7.61 -20.02 -6.98
N LEU A 96 -7.99 -18.88 -7.53
CA LEU A 96 -8.89 -17.95 -6.83
C LEU A 96 -10.29 -18.56 -6.64
N PRO A 97 -10.88 -18.45 -5.43
CA PRO A 97 -12.27 -18.82 -5.24
C PRO A 97 -13.19 -17.89 -6.06
N PRO A 98 -14.39 -18.32 -6.44
CA PRO A 98 -15.33 -17.49 -7.16
C PRO A 98 -15.73 -16.27 -6.31
N VAL A 99 -16.03 -15.15 -6.98
CA VAL A 99 -16.59 -13.98 -6.30
C VAL A 99 -17.94 -14.36 -5.68
N PRO A 100 -18.12 -14.21 -4.37
CA PRO A 100 -19.38 -14.56 -3.72
C PRO A 100 -20.51 -13.64 -4.18
N ASP A 101 -21.69 -14.21 -4.38
CA ASP A 101 -22.90 -13.42 -4.55
C ASP A 101 -23.29 -12.81 -3.19
N VAL A 102 -23.45 -11.49 -3.14
CA VAL A 102 -23.89 -10.77 -1.95
C VAL A 102 -25.23 -10.12 -2.27
N PRO A 103 -26.36 -10.64 -1.75
CA PRO A 103 -27.70 -10.16 -2.09
C PRO A 103 -27.86 -8.65 -1.89
N GLY A 104 -28.34 -7.96 -2.91
CA GLY A 104 -28.55 -6.50 -2.91
C GLY A 104 -27.31 -5.68 -3.28
N TYR A 105 -26.24 -6.33 -3.73
CA TYR A 105 -25.02 -5.65 -4.19
C TYR A 105 -24.56 -6.18 -5.54
N THR A 106 -23.93 -5.29 -6.31
CA THR A 106 -23.26 -5.61 -7.57
C THR A 106 -21.80 -5.19 -7.51
N PHE A 107 -20.95 -5.85 -8.32
CA PHE A 107 -19.51 -5.58 -8.35
C PHE A 107 -19.09 -5.26 -9.77
N ARG A 108 -18.36 -4.16 -9.97
CA ARG A 108 -17.78 -3.78 -11.25
C ARG A 108 -16.55 -2.93 -11.07
N HIS A 109 -15.74 -2.79 -12.11
CA HIS A 109 -14.72 -1.75 -12.14
C HIS A 109 -15.33 -0.37 -12.34
N ILE A 110 -14.60 0.67 -11.99
CA ILE A 110 -15.05 2.05 -12.17
C ILE A 110 -14.94 2.50 -13.63
N GLU A 111 -15.69 3.55 -13.95
CA GLU A 111 -15.64 4.22 -15.24
C GLU A 111 -14.79 5.50 -15.16
N PRO A 112 -14.19 5.98 -16.29
CA PRO A 112 -13.32 7.15 -16.29
C PRO A 112 -13.91 8.45 -15.70
N HIS A 113 -15.23 8.58 -15.65
CA HIS A 113 -15.92 9.77 -15.18
C HIS A 113 -16.37 9.69 -13.71
N GLU A 114 -15.99 8.63 -12.99
CA GLU A 114 -16.48 8.36 -11.63
C GLU A 114 -15.52 8.78 -10.51
N ALA A 115 -14.49 9.59 -10.79
CA ALA A 115 -13.51 10.04 -9.80
C ALA A 115 -14.15 10.59 -8.52
N ARG A 116 -15.21 11.41 -8.66
CA ARG A 116 -15.95 11.98 -7.52
C ARG A 116 -16.58 10.91 -6.63
N ALA A 117 -17.32 9.96 -7.23
CA ALA A 117 -17.99 8.90 -6.48
C ALA A 117 -16.96 7.96 -5.82
N ARG A 118 -15.87 7.69 -6.55
CA ARG A 118 -14.78 6.84 -6.05
C ARG A 118 -14.00 7.49 -4.90
N ALA A 119 -13.72 8.79 -4.98
CA ALA A 119 -13.14 9.55 -3.86
C ALA A 119 -14.08 9.59 -2.65
N ALA A 120 -15.39 9.74 -2.88
CA ALA A 120 -16.39 9.77 -1.81
C ALA A 120 -16.46 8.43 -1.05
N VAL A 121 -16.50 7.28 -1.74
CA VAL A 121 -16.47 5.97 -1.06
C VAL A 121 -15.15 5.73 -0.36
N HIS A 122 -14.02 6.22 -0.91
CA HIS A 122 -12.75 6.17 -0.21
C HIS A 122 -12.84 6.95 1.12
N ALA A 123 -13.17 8.23 1.08
CA ALA A 123 -13.27 9.07 2.28
C ALA A 123 -14.24 8.50 3.32
N ALA A 124 -15.40 8.01 2.89
CA ALA A 124 -16.40 7.40 3.77
C ALA A 124 -15.90 6.11 4.44
N SER A 125 -15.09 5.31 3.73
CA SER A 125 -14.55 4.04 4.26
C SER A 125 -13.61 4.22 5.45
N TRP A 126 -12.96 5.38 5.58
CA TRP A 126 -12.05 5.71 6.69
C TRP A 126 -12.57 6.80 7.62
N SER A 127 -13.86 7.16 7.51
CA SER A 127 -14.47 8.24 8.31
C SER A 127 -14.38 8.04 9.83
N ASP A 128 -14.25 6.81 10.29
CA ASP A 128 -14.05 6.45 11.70
C ASP A 128 -12.57 6.44 12.15
N VAL A 129 -11.63 6.60 11.23
CA VAL A 129 -10.19 6.68 11.52
C VAL A 129 -9.72 8.15 11.51
N GLY A 130 -10.20 8.93 10.54
CA GLY A 130 -9.85 10.33 10.42
C GLY A 130 -10.32 10.94 9.09
N PRO A 131 -10.16 12.26 8.92
CA PRO A 131 -10.53 12.92 7.68
C PRO A 131 -9.61 12.48 6.53
N SER A 132 -10.20 12.08 5.41
CA SER A 132 -9.43 11.76 4.20
C SER A 132 -8.98 13.03 3.49
N LYS A 133 -7.75 13.05 3.01
CA LYS A 133 -7.23 14.09 2.10
C LYS A 133 -7.60 13.79 0.63
N VAL A 134 -8.19 12.62 0.33
CA VAL A 134 -8.53 12.19 -1.03
C VAL A 134 -9.89 12.79 -1.41
N ASP A 135 -9.86 13.83 -2.22
CA ASP A 135 -11.02 14.46 -2.87
C ASP A 135 -11.12 14.06 -4.35
N GLU A 136 -12.13 14.58 -5.04
CA GLU A 136 -12.34 14.35 -6.48
C GLU A 136 -11.09 14.68 -7.31
N ARG A 137 -10.46 15.82 -7.05
CA ARG A 137 -9.27 16.27 -7.79
C ARG A 137 -8.07 15.34 -7.57
N ALA A 138 -7.83 14.94 -6.32
CA ALA A 138 -6.77 13.99 -6.00
C ALA A 138 -6.99 12.65 -6.70
N TYR A 139 -8.27 12.20 -6.76
CA TYR A 139 -8.60 10.96 -7.44
C TYR A 139 -8.48 11.07 -8.98
N GLU A 140 -8.85 12.20 -9.59
CA GLU A 140 -8.61 12.48 -11.01
C GLU A 140 -7.11 12.44 -11.35
N GLN A 141 -6.27 13.00 -10.49
CA GLN A 141 -4.81 12.94 -10.65
C GLN A 141 -4.29 11.51 -10.56
N LEU A 142 -4.79 10.72 -9.60
CA LEU A 142 -4.48 9.30 -9.46
C LEU A 142 -4.85 8.52 -10.72
N MET A 143 -6.07 8.75 -11.26
CA MET A 143 -6.56 8.10 -12.47
C MET A 143 -5.74 8.45 -13.72
N GLY A 144 -5.05 9.59 -13.73
CA GLY A 144 -4.13 10.02 -14.79
C GLY A 144 -2.69 9.55 -14.61
N ALA A 145 -2.35 8.97 -13.46
CA ALA A 145 -0.97 8.57 -13.14
C ALA A 145 -0.66 7.15 -13.63
N TRP A 146 0.55 6.93 -14.14
CA TRP A 146 1.06 5.58 -14.34
C TRP A 146 1.41 4.98 -12.96
N PRO A 147 1.09 3.71 -12.66
CA PRO A 147 0.52 2.66 -13.54
C PRO A 147 -0.99 2.41 -13.34
N TYR A 148 -1.78 3.44 -12.97
CA TYR A 148 -3.20 3.30 -12.73
C TYR A 148 -3.96 2.70 -13.94
N ARG A 149 -4.95 1.83 -13.63
CA ARG A 149 -5.84 1.20 -14.61
C ARG A 149 -7.27 1.16 -14.08
N HIS A 150 -8.23 1.68 -14.84
CA HIS A 150 -9.65 1.65 -14.47
C HIS A 150 -10.19 0.24 -14.24
N ASP A 151 -9.77 -0.72 -15.06
CA ASP A 151 -10.23 -2.11 -14.99
C ASP A 151 -9.64 -2.89 -13.78
N LEU A 152 -8.74 -2.26 -13.01
CA LEU A 152 -8.17 -2.79 -11.77
C LEU A 152 -8.65 -2.03 -10.51
N ASP A 153 -9.55 -1.04 -10.66
CA ASP A 153 -10.18 -0.31 -9.56
C ASP A 153 -11.67 -0.71 -9.48
N TRP A 154 -11.99 -1.54 -8.50
CA TRP A 154 -13.30 -2.17 -8.37
C TRP A 154 -14.11 -1.59 -7.23
N VAL A 155 -15.44 -1.59 -7.41
CA VAL A 155 -16.40 -1.08 -6.43
C VAL A 155 -17.55 -2.05 -6.24
N ALA A 156 -18.12 -2.03 -5.03
CA ALA A 156 -19.40 -2.62 -4.73
C ALA A 156 -20.47 -1.51 -4.73
N LEU A 157 -21.56 -1.76 -5.42
CA LEU A 157 -22.72 -0.88 -5.49
C LEU A 157 -23.89 -1.49 -4.71
N ASP A 158 -24.62 -0.67 -3.98
CA ASP A 158 -25.89 -1.07 -3.34
C ASP A 158 -27.07 -1.02 -4.33
N ALA A 159 -28.29 -1.22 -3.82
CA ALA A 159 -29.51 -1.23 -4.62
C ALA A 159 -29.86 0.15 -5.25
N ASP A 160 -29.29 1.23 -4.73
CA ASP A 160 -29.46 2.60 -5.22
C ASP A 160 -28.27 3.05 -6.12
N ASP A 161 -27.47 2.09 -6.61
CA ASP A 161 -26.26 2.31 -7.39
C ASP A 161 -25.19 3.19 -6.67
N THR A 162 -25.21 3.22 -5.35
CA THR A 162 -24.22 3.95 -4.55
C THR A 162 -22.99 3.07 -4.29
N MET A 163 -21.79 3.63 -4.47
CA MET A 163 -20.53 2.94 -4.14
C MET A 163 -20.39 2.83 -2.61
N VAL A 164 -20.27 1.60 -2.10
CA VAL A 164 -20.23 1.32 -0.65
C VAL A 164 -19.00 0.53 -0.21
N ALA A 165 -18.26 -0.02 -1.14
CA ALA A 165 -16.94 -0.60 -0.88
C ALA A 165 -16.07 -0.49 -2.14
N SER A 166 -14.76 -0.59 -1.98
CA SER A 166 -13.82 -0.50 -3.09
C SER A 166 -12.54 -1.28 -2.83
N ALA A 167 -11.90 -1.71 -3.92
CA ALA A 167 -10.57 -2.30 -3.94
C ALA A 167 -9.83 -1.84 -5.19
N LEU A 168 -8.69 -1.18 -5.02
CA LEU A 168 -7.77 -0.85 -6.10
C LEU A 168 -6.61 -1.84 -6.09
N VAL A 169 -6.21 -2.29 -7.27
CA VAL A 169 -5.08 -3.17 -7.46
C VAL A 169 -4.14 -2.56 -8.49
N TRP A 170 -2.87 -2.54 -8.17
CA TRP A 170 -1.80 -2.08 -9.04
C TRP A 170 -1.11 -3.26 -9.69
N LEU A 171 -0.78 -3.15 -10.97
CA LEU A 171 -0.08 -4.20 -11.70
C LEU A 171 1.37 -3.79 -11.99
N ASP A 172 2.31 -4.64 -11.61
CA ASP A 172 3.66 -4.65 -12.14
C ASP A 172 3.75 -5.71 -13.26
N PRO A 173 3.70 -5.28 -14.53
CA PRO A 173 3.73 -6.22 -15.64
C PRO A 173 5.11 -6.85 -15.86
N ALA A 174 6.20 -6.26 -15.35
CA ALA A 174 7.55 -6.78 -15.49
C ALA A 174 7.75 -8.05 -14.65
N HIS A 175 7.13 -8.08 -13.46
CA HIS A 175 7.26 -9.21 -12.53
C HIS A 175 5.99 -10.07 -12.45
N GLY A 176 4.91 -9.69 -13.15
CA GLY A 176 3.62 -10.40 -13.07
C GLY A 176 3.04 -10.39 -11.67
N ALA A 177 3.24 -9.30 -10.94
CA ALA A 177 2.80 -9.10 -9.58
C ALA A 177 1.77 -7.98 -9.47
N GLY A 178 0.87 -8.09 -8.49
CA GLY A 178 -0.06 -7.02 -8.18
C GLY A 178 -0.02 -6.63 -6.70
N LEU A 179 -0.20 -5.33 -6.42
CA LEU A 179 -0.35 -4.79 -5.07
C LEU A 179 -1.81 -4.42 -4.84
N VAL A 180 -2.41 -4.91 -3.76
CA VAL A 180 -3.79 -4.61 -3.36
C VAL A 180 -3.78 -3.46 -2.37
N GLU A 181 -4.08 -2.25 -2.84
CA GLU A 181 -4.12 -1.04 -2.01
C GLU A 181 -4.77 0.14 -2.73
N PRO A 182 -5.75 0.83 -2.12
CA PRO A 182 -6.41 0.53 -0.85
C PRO A 182 -7.64 -0.38 -1.00
N VAL A 183 -8.08 -1.00 0.11
CA VAL A 183 -9.36 -1.69 0.22
C VAL A 183 -10.19 -1.05 1.33
N GLY A 184 -11.43 -0.66 1.04
CA GLY A 184 -12.31 0.00 2.00
C GLY A 184 -13.76 -0.43 1.89
N CYS A 185 -14.50 -0.27 2.99
CA CYS A 185 -15.95 -0.45 3.04
C CYS A 185 -16.54 0.58 4.00
N VAL A 186 -17.57 1.30 3.57
CA VAL A 186 -18.23 2.29 4.42
C VAL A 186 -18.80 1.64 5.67
N PRO A 187 -18.76 2.30 6.84
CA PRO A 187 -19.14 1.69 8.12
C PRO A 187 -20.51 1.01 8.14
N GLU A 188 -21.51 1.62 7.54
CA GLU A 188 -22.90 1.15 7.52
C GLU A 188 -23.10 -0.16 6.74
N HIS A 189 -22.14 -0.50 5.87
CA HIS A 189 -22.16 -1.69 5.02
C HIS A 189 -21.14 -2.76 5.43
N ARG A 190 -20.36 -2.55 6.49
CA ARG A 190 -19.41 -3.53 7.02
C ARG A 190 -20.08 -4.79 7.54
N GLY A 191 -19.32 -5.87 7.68
CA GLY A 191 -19.80 -7.16 8.18
C GLY A 191 -20.64 -7.98 7.20
N ARG A 192 -20.80 -7.52 5.95
CA ARG A 192 -21.60 -8.18 4.89
C ARG A 192 -20.73 -8.91 3.85
N GLY A 193 -19.41 -8.96 4.04
CA GLY A 193 -18.49 -9.61 3.10
C GLY A 193 -18.09 -8.79 1.88
N LEU A 194 -18.51 -7.52 1.77
CA LEU A 194 -18.30 -6.68 0.58
C LEU A 194 -16.83 -6.44 0.27
N ALA A 195 -16.01 -6.10 1.28
CA ALA A 195 -14.58 -5.89 1.09
C ALA A 195 -13.91 -7.15 0.50
N GLY A 196 -14.29 -8.34 0.99
CA GLY A 196 -13.78 -9.60 0.44
C GLY A 196 -14.24 -9.85 -1.00
N ALA A 197 -15.52 -9.62 -1.28
CA ALA A 197 -16.09 -9.85 -2.62
C ALA A 197 -15.49 -8.89 -3.66
N VAL A 198 -15.39 -7.59 -3.36
CA VAL A 198 -14.82 -6.60 -4.27
C VAL A 198 -13.31 -6.83 -4.50
N THR A 199 -12.59 -7.26 -3.45
CA THR A 199 -11.17 -7.63 -3.58
C THR A 199 -11.01 -8.86 -4.49
N LEU A 200 -11.83 -9.90 -4.30
CA LEU A 200 -11.80 -11.08 -5.20
C LEU A 200 -12.12 -10.72 -6.65
N ALA A 201 -13.09 -9.83 -6.89
CA ALA A 201 -13.39 -9.36 -8.24
C ALA A 201 -12.18 -8.67 -8.89
N ALA A 202 -11.52 -7.80 -8.14
CA ALA A 202 -10.28 -7.15 -8.59
C ALA A 202 -9.13 -8.15 -8.82
N LEU A 203 -8.97 -9.16 -7.95
CA LEU A 203 -7.94 -10.20 -8.09
C LEU A 203 -8.18 -11.10 -9.30
N HIS A 204 -9.43 -11.47 -9.61
CA HIS A 204 -9.75 -12.18 -10.85
C HIS A 204 -9.33 -11.37 -12.07
N ARG A 205 -9.66 -10.07 -12.07
CA ARG A 205 -9.25 -9.21 -13.17
C ARG A 205 -7.73 -9.06 -13.26
N LEU A 206 -7.04 -8.96 -12.12
CA LEU A 206 -5.58 -8.91 -12.05
C LEU A 206 -4.94 -10.17 -12.67
N ALA A 207 -5.47 -11.36 -12.36
CA ALA A 207 -5.02 -12.61 -12.97
C ALA A 207 -5.26 -12.65 -14.48
N GLU A 208 -6.44 -12.19 -14.96
CA GLU A 208 -6.77 -12.11 -16.40
C GLU A 208 -5.81 -11.21 -17.17
N VAL A 209 -5.27 -10.17 -16.56
CA VAL A 209 -4.31 -9.24 -17.20
C VAL A 209 -2.85 -9.66 -17.01
N GLY A 210 -2.61 -10.87 -16.48
CA GLY A 210 -1.32 -11.55 -16.52
C GLY A 210 -0.51 -11.57 -15.23
N ALA A 211 -1.06 -11.11 -14.11
CA ALA A 211 -0.39 -11.33 -12.83
C ALA A 211 -0.54 -12.79 -12.36
N SER A 212 0.49 -13.30 -11.70
CA SER A 212 0.50 -14.63 -11.09
C SER A 212 0.45 -14.58 -9.56
N VAL A 213 0.79 -13.44 -8.97
CA VAL A 213 0.81 -13.22 -7.53
C VAL A 213 0.22 -11.87 -7.18
N ALA A 214 -0.48 -11.80 -6.06
CA ALA A 214 -0.91 -10.54 -5.44
C ALA A 214 -0.25 -10.39 -4.07
N GLN A 215 0.10 -9.15 -3.73
CA GLN A 215 0.65 -8.75 -2.44
C GLN A 215 -0.27 -7.75 -1.76
N VAL A 216 -0.24 -7.74 -0.43
CA VAL A 216 -0.91 -6.76 0.41
C VAL A 216 -0.18 -6.63 1.74
N SER A 217 -0.17 -5.43 2.29
CA SER A 217 0.58 -5.12 3.52
C SER A 217 -0.34 -4.57 4.60
N PRO A 218 -1.21 -5.41 5.22
CA PRO A 218 -2.03 -4.94 6.33
C PRO A 218 -1.18 -4.69 7.58
N ARG A 219 -1.65 -3.77 8.40
CA ARG A 219 -1.14 -3.57 9.76
C ARG A 219 -1.15 -4.88 10.52
N GLY A 220 -0.03 -5.21 11.19
CA GLY A 220 0.26 -6.54 11.75
C GLY A 220 -0.07 -6.71 13.23
N ASP A 221 -0.24 -5.60 13.97
CA ASP A 221 -0.52 -5.60 15.41
C ASP A 221 -2.00 -5.94 15.72
N ASP A 222 -2.24 -6.28 16.99
CA ASP A 222 -3.56 -6.73 17.47
C ASP A 222 -4.57 -5.59 17.64
N ASP A 223 -4.16 -4.33 17.58
CA ASP A 223 -5.06 -3.18 17.76
C ASP A 223 -5.97 -2.97 16.55
N TYR A 224 -5.55 -3.43 15.35
CA TYR A 224 -6.34 -3.30 14.12
C TYR A 224 -6.43 -4.64 13.36
N PRO A 225 -7.09 -5.67 13.90
CA PRO A 225 -7.09 -7.03 13.35
C PRO A 225 -7.97 -7.24 12.12
N GLY A 226 -8.81 -6.26 11.76
CA GLY A 226 -9.78 -6.36 10.66
C GLY A 226 -9.15 -6.72 9.32
N PRO A 227 -8.17 -5.96 8.81
CA PRO A 227 -7.51 -6.23 7.54
C PRO A 227 -6.81 -7.58 7.50
N GLN A 228 -6.09 -7.97 8.56
CA GLN A 228 -5.45 -9.28 8.62
C GLN A 228 -6.45 -10.44 8.49
N ARG A 229 -7.62 -10.34 9.16
CA ARG A 229 -8.67 -11.36 9.06
C ARG A 229 -9.23 -11.43 7.65
N LEU A 230 -9.44 -10.28 7.01
CA LEU A 230 -9.91 -10.19 5.63
C LEU A 230 -8.96 -10.93 4.69
N TYR A 231 -7.68 -10.56 4.67
CA TYR A 231 -6.73 -11.12 3.72
C TYR A 231 -6.42 -12.60 3.98
N ARG A 232 -6.35 -13.03 5.23
CA ARG A 232 -6.24 -14.46 5.57
C ARG A 232 -7.45 -15.26 5.10
N ALA A 233 -8.67 -14.71 5.21
CA ALA A 233 -9.88 -15.35 4.72
C ALA A 233 -9.92 -15.46 3.19
N LEU A 234 -9.27 -14.53 2.47
CA LEU A 234 -9.08 -14.57 1.02
C LEU A 234 -7.95 -15.52 0.58
N GLY A 235 -7.20 -16.10 1.53
CA GLY A 235 -6.12 -17.05 1.24
C GLY A 235 -4.72 -16.45 1.21
N PHE A 236 -4.57 -15.15 1.44
CA PHE A 236 -3.25 -14.52 1.59
C PHE A 236 -2.48 -15.10 2.76
N ARG A 237 -1.18 -15.29 2.59
CA ARG A 237 -0.27 -15.84 3.60
C ARG A 237 0.85 -14.88 3.93
N PRO A 238 1.18 -14.70 5.22
CA PRO A 238 2.28 -13.82 5.63
C PRO A 238 3.61 -14.36 5.10
N ARG A 239 4.48 -13.46 4.63
CA ARG A 239 5.82 -13.73 4.12
C ARG A 239 6.89 -13.04 4.93
N ALA A 240 6.65 -11.78 5.29
CA ALA A 240 7.60 -10.95 5.99
C ALA A 240 6.86 -9.90 6.82
N ARG A 241 7.56 -9.21 7.66
CA ARG A 241 7.05 -8.05 8.42
C ARG A 241 8.00 -6.89 8.32
N THR A 242 7.48 -5.69 8.52
CA THR A 242 8.31 -4.51 8.70
C THR A 242 8.75 -4.35 10.14
N VAL A 243 9.83 -3.59 10.34
CA VAL A 243 10.28 -3.12 11.65
C VAL A 243 10.63 -1.64 11.55
N THR A 244 10.20 -0.87 12.55
CA THR A 244 10.60 0.53 12.69
C THR A 244 11.99 0.59 13.27
N TRP A 245 12.89 1.32 12.62
CA TRP A 245 14.21 1.69 13.12
C TRP A 245 14.18 3.15 13.53
N ARG A 246 14.75 3.48 14.67
CA ARG A 246 14.75 4.85 15.20
C ARG A 246 16.09 5.22 15.79
N ARG A 247 16.46 6.49 15.64
CA ARG A 247 17.53 7.11 16.40
C ARG A 247 17.13 8.46 16.96
N SER A 248 17.76 8.89 18.03
CA SER A 248 17.68 10.25 18.55
C SER A 248 19.04 10.91 18.39
N LEU A 249 19.05 12.13 17.86
CA LEU A 249 20.23 12.97 17.74
C LEU A 249 20.28 13.83 19.00
N ASP A 250 21.25 13.59 19.90
CA ASP A 250 21.48 14.37 21.14
C ASP A 250 22.12 15.73 20.82
#